data_8db552c072847ec98ff5c638e80ed2f0
#
_entry.id   8db552c072847ec98ff5c638e80ed2f0
#
_cell.length_a   1.000
_cell.length_b   1.000
_cell.length_c   1.000
_cell.angle_alpha   90.00
_cell.angle_beta   90.00
_cell.angle_gamma   90.00
#
_symmetry.space_group_name_H-M   'P 1'
#
loop_
_entity.id
_entity.type
_entity.pdbx_description
1 polymer ?
#
loop_
_entity_poly.entity_id
_entity_poly.type
_entity_poly.pdbx_seq_one_letter_code
_entity_poly.pdbx_strand_id
1 'polypeptide(L)'
;MTQTVGIHKILCASPADLAGVTRLIDSGALLPAEIVAVMGKTEGNGCVNDFTRDFATQAWCVLLAPHLGITPHAVHQRVAFVMSGGTEGVLSPHFTVFTRRAGGTPQAGVKRLAVGIGFTRDFLPEEMGRMAQVHATASAVADAMRDAGIGDIADVHFVQIKCPLLTAAKIAAARARGTEPATHDTYESMGASRGASALGAALALGEVAAGALNDAAICRDWSLHSGTASASAGIELENNVVIVLGMSDAAASPYLIDHGVMKDAIDAAAARDCLRRMGFDPDRDGAAISAQVVNIFAKAEAAPDGAVRGARHTMLNDSDINSTRHARAAVGAVLASVIGQTAIYVSGGAEHQGPPGGGPFAIVAHAREPG
;
A
#
# COMPACT_ATOMS: atom_id res chain seq x y z
N MET A 1 13.55 19.64 -0.95
CA MET A 1 12.57 20.77 -0.91
C MET A 1 11.67 20.54 0.29
N THR A 2 11.22 21.61 0.97
CA THR A 2 10.24 21.47 2.06
C THR A 2 8.87 21.14 1.49
N GLN A 3 8.10 20.30 2.21
CA GLN A 3 6.76 19.92 1.81
C GLN A 3 5.78 19.96 2.98
N THR A 4 4.51 20.22 2.67
CA THR A 4 3.38 20.04 3.58
C THR A 4 2.44 19.00 2.98
N VAL A 5 2.22 17.90 3.70
CA VAL A 5 1.31 16.84 3.30
C VAL A 5 -0.05 17.07 3.92
N GLY A 6 -1.12 16.97 3.12
CA GLY A 6 -2.50 16.85 3.56
C GLY A 6 -3.02 15.44 3.33
N ILE A 7 -3.91 14.96 4.19
CA ILE A 7 -4.55 13.66 4.03
C ILE A 7 -6.05 13.79 4.23
N HIS A 8 -6.82 13.27 3.27
CA HIS A 8 -8.28 13.24 3.34
C HIS A 8 -8.76 11.80 3.22
N LYS A 9 -9.39 11.28 4.27
CA LYS A 9 -10.08 9.99 4.24
C LYS A 9 -11.56 10.20 3.95
N ILE A 10 -12.06 9.58 2.86
CA ILE A 10 -13.38 9.84 2.31
C ILE A 10 -14.09 8.49 2.14
N LEU A 11 -15.18 8.27 2.86
CA LEU A 11 -16.05 7.12 2.67
C LEU A 11 -16.74 7.21 1.30
N CYS A 12 -16.95 6.07 0.66
CA CYS A 12 -17.66 5.97 -0.61
C CYS A 12 -18.71 4.86 -0.57
N ALA A 13 -19.85 5.09 -1.20
CA ALA A 13 -20.94 4.13 -1.29
C ALA A 13 -20.78 3.17 -2.47
N SER A 14 -19.87 3.45 -3.39
CA SER A 14 -19.48 2.59 -4.51
C SER A 14 -18.07 2.96 -4.99
N PRO A 15 -17.44 2.14 -5.84
CA PRO A 15 -16.10 2.44 -6.37
C PRO A 15 -16.01 3.77 -7.14
N ALA A 16 -17.10 4.24 -7.72
CA ALA A 16 -17.16 5.51 -8.45
C ALA A 16 -17.86 6.64 -7.66
N ASP A 17 -18.22 6.42 -6.39
CA ASP A 17 -18.81 7.48 -5.58
C ASP A 17 -17.72 8.47 -5.13
N LEU A 18 -17.63 9.58 -5.86
CA LEU A 18 -16.73 10.69 -5.58
C LEU A 18 -17.47 11.93 -5.03
N ALA A 19 -18.72 11.81 -4.59
CA ALA A 19 -19.47 12.94 -4.06
C ALA A 19 -18.78 13.60 -2.86
N GLY A 20 -18.14 12.80 -1.97
CA GLY A 20 -17.33 13.34 -0.88
C GLY A 20 -16.11 14.13 -1.34
N VAL A 21 -15.47 13.67 -2.42
CA VAL A 21 -14.32 14.34 -3.04
C VAL A 21 -14.75 15.67 -3.66
N THR A 22 -15.83 15.66 -4.43
CA THR A 22 -16.39 16.86 -5.08
C THR A 22 -16.71 17.92 -4.03
N ARG A 23 -17.36 17.58 -2.92
CA ARG A 23 -17.62 18.53 -1.83
C ARG A 23 -16.35 19.16 -1.24
N LEU A 24 -15.27 18.39 -1.09
CA LEU A 24 -13.98 18.91 -0.60
C LEU A 24 -13.33 19.84 -1.63
N ILE A 25 -13.44 19.54 -2.92
CA ILE A 25 -12.95 20.42 -3.99
C ILE A 25 -13.76 21.71 -4.03
N ASP A 26 -15.07 21.62 -4.04
CA ASP A 26 -15.98 22.78 -4.11
C ASP A 26 -15.82 23.72 -2.91
N SER A 27 -15.52 23.18 -1.73
CA SER A 27 -15.25 23.97 -0.52
C SER A 27 -13.83 24.55 -0.47
N GLY A 28 -12.94 24.17 -1.38
CA GLY A 28 -11.53 24.54 -1.37
C GLY A 28 -10.69 23.80 -0.30
N ALA A 29 -11.27 22.80 0.38
CA ALA A 29 -10.53 22.00 1.37
C ALA A 29 -9.58 20.98 0.70
N LEU A 30 -9.83 20.61 -0.54
CA LEU A 30 -8.99 19.76 -1.36
C LEU A 30 -8.69 20.47 -2.68
N LEU A 31 -7.41 20.75 -2.93
CA LEU A 31 -6.97 21.36 -4.18
C LEU A 31 -6.51 20.26 -5.16
N PRO A 32 -7.19 20.06 -6.31
CA PRO A 32 -6.85 19.02 -7.28
C PRO A 32 -5.40 19.05 -7.75
N ALA A 33 -4.80 20.24 -7.87
CA ALA A 33 -3.42 20.41 -8.31
C ALA A 33 -2.38 19.86 -7.30
N GLU A 34 -2.75 19.74 -6.03
CA GLU A 34 -1.89 19.25 -4.95
C GLU A 34 -2.01 17.73 -4.73
N ILE A 35 -2.97 17.05 -5.36
CA ILE A 35 -3.15 15.60 -5.23
C ILE A 35 -1.96 14.89 -5.89
N VAL A 36 -1.22 14.10 -5.10
CA VAL A 36 -0.08 13.30 -5.56
C VAL A 36 -0.37 11.81 -5.55
N ALA A 37 -1.24 11.34 -4.64
CA ALA A 37 -1.59 9.94 -4.56
C ALA A 37 -3.02 9.73 -4.06
N VAL A 38 -3.66 8.66 -4.52
CA VAL A 38 -4.95 8.17 -4.03
C VAL A 38 -4.86 6.67 -3.76
N MET A 39 -5.07 6.28 -2.52
CA MET A 39 -5.17 4.89 -2.11
C MET A 39 -6.63 4.56 -1.82
N GLY A 40 -7.21 3.62 -2.57
CA GLY A 40 -8.63 3.27 -2.42
C GLY A 40 -8.83 1.83 -1.97
N LYS A 41 -9.81 1.63 -1.08
CA LYS A 41 -10.40 0.33 -0.77
C LYS A 41 -11.74 0.21 -1.45
N THR A 42 -11.84 -0.72 -2.40
CA THR A 42 -13.05 -0.97 -3.19
C THR A 42 -13.71 -2.29 -2.82
N GLU A 43 -14.98 -2.46 -3.18
CA GLU A 43 -15.80 -3.64 -2.83
C GLU A 43 -15.50 -4.89 -3.68
N GLY A 44 -14.49 -4.85 -4.55
CA GLY A 44 -14.14 -5.97 -5.42
C GLY A 44 -13.55 -7.17 -4.67
N ASN A 45 -13.27 -8.22 -5.41
CA ASN A 45 -12.72 -9.47 -4.86
C ASN A 45 -11.19 -9.46 -4.67
N GLY A 46 -10.49 -8.45 -5.20
CA GLY A 46 -9.03 -8.35 -5.15
C GLY A 46 -8.26 -9.32 -6.05
N CYS A 47 -8.95 -10.12 -6.87
CA CYS A 47 -8.37 -11.06 -7.83
C CYS A 47 -8.12 -10.42 -9.19
N VAL A 48 -7.73 -11.21 -10.21
CA VAL A 48 -7.39 -10.73 -11.56
C VAL A 48 -8.49 -9.89 -12.17
N ASN A 49 -9.74 -10.37 -12.12
CA ASN A 49 -10.91 -9.75 -12.73
C ASN A 49 -11.69 -8.80 -11.80
N ASP A 50 -11.01 -8.19 -10.85
CA ASP A 50 -11.59 -7.15 -10.01
C ASP A 50 -11.62 -5.81 -10.77
N PHE A 51 -12.68 -5.57 -11.49
CA PHE A 51 -12.87 -4.33 -12.27
C PHE A 51 -13.20 -3.11 -11.42
N THR A 52 -13.53 -3.27 -10.13
CA THR A 52 -13.81 -2.12 -9.25
C THR A 52 -12.62 -1.20 -9.08
N ARG A 53 -11.39 -1.72 -9.20
CA ARG A 53 -10.14 -0.96 -9.11
C ARG A 53 -9.98 -0.02 -10.28
N ASP A 54 -10.11 -0.54 -11.50
CA ASP A 54 -10.03 0.27 -12.72
C ASP A 54 -11.18 1.26 -12.80
N PHE A 55 -12.40 0.82 -12.47
CA PHE A 55 -13.58 1.69 -12.45
C PHE A 55 -13.40 2.87 -11.48
N ALA A 56 -12.87 2.65 -10.28
CA ALA A 56 -12.55 3.71 -9.35
C ALA A 56 -11.48 4.66 -9.91
N THR A 57 -10.39 4.11 -10.47
CA THR A 57 -9.32 4.91 -11.07
C THR A 57 -9.84 5.77 -12.23
N GLN A 58 -10.65 5.21 -13.10
CA GLN A 58 -11.26 5.96 -14.22
C GLN A 58 -12.18 7.08 -13.72
N ALA A 59 -13.00 6.80 -12.69
CA ALA A 59 -13.87 7.82 -12.10
C ALA A 59 -13.04 9.01 -11.56
N TRP A 60 -11.95 8.73 -10.84
CA TRP A 60 -11.01 9.75 -10.37
C TRP A 60 -10.36 10.52 -11.51
N CYS A 61 -9.90 9.85 -12.55
CA CYS A 61 -9.29 10.50 -13.71
C CYS A 61 -10.26 11.44 -14.43
N VAL A 62 -11.51 11.00 -14.60
CA VAL A 62 -12.57 11.82 -15.21
C VAL A 62 -12.91 13.04 -14.35
N LEU A 63 -13.01 12.87 -13.02
CA LEU A 63 -13.27 13.97 -12.10
C LEU A 63 -12.15 15.01 -12.13
N LEU A 64 -10.88 14.59 -12.07
CA LEU A 64 -9.75 15.51 -11.93
C LEU A 64 -9.36 16.19 -13.25
N ALA A 65 -9.63 15.57 -14.39
CA ALA A 65 -9.22 16.07 -15.71
C ALA A 65 -9.62 17.53 -15.97
N PRO A 66 -10.88 17.97 -15.78
CA PRO A 66 -11.28 19.36 -16.00
C PRO A 66 -10.62 20.33 -15.02
N HIS A 67 -10.42 19.93 -13.76
CA HIS A 67 -9.77 20.77 -12.74
C HIS A 67 -8.28 20.99 -13.03
N LEU A 68 -7.63 20.03 -13.70
CA LEU A 68 -6.21 20.09 -14.04
C LEU A 68 -5.95 20.60 -15.45
N GLY A 69 -7.00 20.74 -16.27
CA GLY A 69 -6.88 21.16 -17.67
C GLY A 69 -6.14 20.14 -18.56
N ILE A 70 -6.20 18.84 -18.23
CA ILE A 70 -5.54 17.75 -18.94
C ILE A 70 -6.50 16.61 -19.22
N THR A 71 -6.09 15.64 -20.05
CA THR A 71 -6.92 14.47 -20.35
C THR A 71 -6.97 13.49 -19.14
N PRO A 72 -8.02 12.65 -19.02
CA PRO A 72 -8.07 11.59 -18.00
C PRO A 72 -6.83 10.67 -18.02
N HIS A 73 -6.31 10.36 -19.20
CA HIS A 73 -5.08 9.58 -19.35
C HIS A 73 -3.86 10.29 -18.74
N ALA A 74 -3.73 11.61 -18.96
CA ALA A 74 -2.64 12.39 -18.37
C ALA A 74 -2.78 12.52 -16.84
N VAL A 75 -4.00 12.51 -16.30
CA VAL A 75 -4.23 12.42 -14.83
C VAL A 75 -3.66 11.11 -14.28
N HIS A 76 -3.93 9.99 -14.96
CA HIS A 76 -3.41 8.67 -14.57
C HIS A 76 -1.87 8.61 -14.54
N GLN A 77 -1.21 9.36 -15.41
CA GLN A 77 0.26 9.46 -15.44
C GLN A 77 0.83 10.42 -14.36
N ARG A 78 0.01 11.34 -13.86
CA ARG A 78 0.42 12.36 -12.89
C ARG A 78 0.18 11.98 -11.45
N VAL A 79 -0.94 11.30 -11.16
CA VAL A 79 -1.37 10.93 -9.80
C VAL A 79 -1.12 9.44 -9.58
N ALA A 80 -0.49 9.09 -8.48
CA ALA A 80 -0.26 7.70 -8.13
C ALA A 80 -1.57 7.07 -7.59
N PHE A 81 -2.24 6.27 -8.42
CA PHE A 81 -3.44 5.54 -8.03
C PHE A 81 -3.10 4.13 -7.56
N VAL A 82 -3.49 3.80 -6.33
CA VAL A 82 -3.37 2.46 -5.78
C VAL A 82 -4.72 1.99 -5.25
N MET A 83 -5.48 1.32 -6.09
CA MET A 83 -6.76 0.72 -5.71
C MET A 83 -6.55 -0.73 -5.28
N SER A 84 -7.10 -1.10 -4.11
CA SER A 84 -7.07 -2.44 -3.54
C SER A 84 -8.48 -2.95 -3.35
N GLY A 85 -8.83 -4.03 -4.05
CA GLY A 85 -10.14 -4.67 -3.92
C GLY A 85 -10.27 -5.43 -2.61
N GLY A 86 -11.48 -5.44 -2.09
CA GLY A 86 -11.89 -6.22 -0.93
C GLY A 86 -12.09 -5.40 0.34
N THR A 87 -13.34 -5.39 0.79
CA THR A 87 -13.81 -4.77 2.05
C THR A 87 -14.56 -5.82 2.85
N GLU A 88 -13.93 -7.00 3.00
CA GLU A 88 -14.53 -8.13 3.69
C GLU A 88 -14.71 -7.87 5.19
N GLY A 89 -15.70 -8.54 5.75
CA GLY A 89 -15.99 -8.46 7.18
C GLY A 89 -16.51 -7.09 7.59
N VAL A 90 -15.78 -6.42 8.47
CA VAL A 90 -16.12 -5.09 9.00
C VAL A 90 -15.50 -3.92 8.25
N LEU A 91 -14.69 -4.19 7.22
CA LEU A 91 -13.98 -3.15 6.48
C LEU A 91 -14.95 -2.29 5.65
N SER A 92 -14.71 -0.99 5.61
CA SER A 92 -15.54 -0.04 4.87
C SER A 92 -14.82 0.50 3.62
N PRO A 93 -15.52 0.63 2.47
CA PRO A 93 -14.99 1.26 1.29
C PRO A 93 -14.64 2.72 1.54
N HIS A 94 -13.46 3.14 1.09
CA HIS A 94 -13.01 4.51 1.25
C HIS A 94 -11.84 4.85 0.33
N PHE A 95 -11.61 6.13 0.14
CA PHE A 95 -10.39 6.68 -0.46
C PHE A 95 -9.56 7.42 0.58
N THR A 96 -8.25 7.26 0.52
CA THR A 96 -7.27 8.08 1.24
C THR A 96 -6.50 8.89 0.20
N VAL A 97 -6.73 10.19 0.19
CA VAL A 97 -6.12 11.14 -0.74
C VAL A 97 -4.94 11.82 -0.05
N PHE A 98 -3.79 11.75 -0.69
CA PHE A 98 -2.60 12.46 -0.25
C PHE A 98 -2.39 13.69 -1.12
N THR A 99 -2.32 14.85 -0.50
CA THR A 99 -1.92 16.09 -1.15
C THR A 99 -0.52 16.48 -0.71
N ARG A 100 0.19 17.17 -1.59
CA ARG A 100 1.52 17.69 -1.31
C ARG A 100 1.66 19.08 -1.89
N ARG A 101 1.98 20.03 -1.02
CA ARG A 101 2.30 21.40 -1.38
C ARG A 101 3.77 21.69 -1.06
N ALA A 102 4.47 22.30 -2.00
CA ALA A 102 5.83 22.78 -1.76
C ALA A 102 5.80 23.94 -0.74
N GLY A 103 6.79 23.99 0.12
CA GLY A 103 6.90 25.02 1.16
C GLY A 103 6.38 24.53 2.52
N GLY A 104 6.18 25.47 3.41
CA GLY A 104 5.97 25.25 4.85
C GLY A 104 7.26 25.51 5.62
N THR A 105 7.13 25.72 6.93
CA THR A 105 8.27 25.94 7.84
C THR A 105 8.40 24.72 8.74
N PRO A 106 9.30 23.78 8.44
CA PRO A 106 9.58 22.66 9.32
C PRO A 106 10.07 23.15 10.68
N GLN A 107 9.65 22.49 11.73
CA GLN A 107 10.18 22.75 13.06
C GLN A 107 11.54 22.08 13.23
N ALA A 108 12.57 22.83 13.62
CA ALA A 108 13.92 22.29 13.77
C ALA A 108 13.96 21.11 14.74
N GLY A 109 14.59 20.01 14.32
CA GLY A 109 14.72 18.79 15.11
C GLY A 109 13.43 17.96 15.25
N VAL A 110 12.37 18.29 14.50
CA VAL A 110 11.09 17.58 14.53
C VAL A 110 10.78 17.03 13.16
N LYS A 111 10.80 15.72 13.02
CA LYS A 111 10.37 15.04 11.79
C LYS A 111 8.85 14.96 11.73
N ARG A 112 8.31 15.06 10.51
CA ARG A 112 6.87 14.96 10.21
C ARG A 112 6.67 14.06 8.98
N LEU A 113 5.42 13.60 8.79
CA LEU A 113 5.07 12.78 7.64
C LEU A 113 5.42 13.49 6.34
N ALA A 114 6.14 12.77 5.50
CA ALA A 114 6.44 13.11 4.11
C ALA A 114 5.90 12.02 3.18
N VAL A 115 5.56 12.39 1.96
CA VAL A 115 5.13 11.49 0.90
C VAL A 115 5.99 11.70 -0.34
N GLY A 116 6.45 10.60 -0.95
CA GLY A 116 7.17 10.63 -2.22
C GLY A 116 6.65 9.57 -3.17
N ILE A 117 6.77 9.88 -4.47
CA ILE A 117 6.26 9.05 -5.55
C ILE A 117 7.41 8.62 -6.45
N GLY A 118 7.40 7.36 -6.83
CA GLY A 118 8.33 6.78 -7.80
C GLY A 118 7.60 5.88 -8.78
N PHE A 119 8.19 5.72 -9.95
CA PHE A 119 7.69 4.83 -10.99
C PHE A 119 8.84 4.02 -11.55
N THR A 120 8.59 2.75 -11.86
CA THR A 120 9.52 2.02 -12.72
C THR A 120 9.22 2.33 -14.18
N ARG A 121 10.10 1.90 -15.08
CA ARG A 121 9.72 1.73 -16.48
C ARG A 121 8.66 0.64 -16.63
N ASP A 122 8.04 0.55 -17.79
CA ASP A 122 7.21 -0.59 -18.14
C ASP A 122 8.05 -1.88 -18.16
N PHE A 123 7.47 -2.97 -17.70
CA PHE A 123 8.11 -4.28 -17.70
C PHE A 123 7.76 -5.08 -18.95
N LEU A 124 8.75 -5.76 -19.48
CA LEU A 124 8.47 -6.87 -20.39
C LEU A 124 7.86 -8.03 -19.60
N PRO A 125 6.97 -8.83 -20.21
CA PRO A 125 6.33 -9.96 -19.51
C PRO A 125 7.32 -10.95 -18.87
N GLU A 126 8.47 -11.19 -19.50
CA GLU A 126 9.53 -12.06 -18.99
C GLU A 126 10.32 -11.49 -17.81
N GLU A 127 10.15 -10.22 -17.49
CA GLU A 127 10.79 -9.55 -16.35
C GLU A 127 9.94 -9.59 -15.08
N MET A 128 8.62 -9.78 -15.24
CA MET A 128 7.66 -9.79 -14.12
C MET A 128 7.89 -11.02 -13.23
N GLY A 129 7.98 -10.79 -11.91
CA GLY A 129 8.26 -11.85 -10.93
C GLY A 129 9.72 -12.32 -10.94
N ARG A 130 10.65 -11.53 -11.47
CA ARG A 130 12.09 -11.82 -11.55
C ARG A 130 12.96 -10.70 -10.99
N MET A 131 14.26 -10.94 -10.91
CA MET A 131 15.24 -9.98 -10.42
C MET A 131 15.22 -8.65 -11.17
N ALA A 132 14.87 -8.62 -12.45
CA ALA A 132 14.67 -7.38 -13.19
C ALA A 132 13.63 -6.46 -12.54
N GLN A 133 12.50 -7.02 -12.08
CA GLN A 133 11.47 -6.28 -11.34
C GLN A 133 11.96 -5.89 -9.94
N VAL A 134 12.71 -6.76 -9.24
CA VAL A 134 13.32 -6.43 -7.93
C VAL A 134 14.20 -5.19 -8.03
N HIS A 135 15.15 -5.17 -8.97
CA HIS A 135 16.07 -4.05 -9.13
C HIS A 135 15.39 -2.76 -9.57
N ALA A 136 14.46 -2.84 -10.53
CA ALA A 136 13.72 -1.67 -10.97
C ALA A 136 12.87 -1.08 -9.83
N THR A 137 12.24 -1.95 -9.01
CA THR A 137 11.48 -1.50 -7.85
C THR A 137 12.38 -0.86 -6.79
N ALA A 138 13.56 -1.44 -6.52
CA ALA A 138 14.50 -0.85 -5.58
C ALA A 138 14.93 0.56 -6.01
N SER A 139 15.18 0.77 -7.30
CA SER A 139 15.47 2.11 -7.84
C SER A 139 14.30 3.06 -7.66
N ALA A 140 13.07 2.63 -7.96
CA ALA A 140 11.88 3.46 -7.82
C ALA A 140 11.57 3.82 -6.34
N VAL A 141 11.88 2.93 -5.39
CA VAL A 141 11.79 3.23 -3.95
C VAL A 141 12.80 4.31 -3.56
N ALA A 142 14.07 4.19 -4.03
CA ALA A 142 15.09 5.22 -3.78
C ALA A 142 14.70 6.57 -4.40
N ASP A 143 14.10 6.58 -5.59
CA ASP A 143 13.57 7.79 -6.22
C ASP A 143 12.44 8.41 -5.40
N ALA A 144 11.50 7.60 -4.92
CA ALA A 144 10.40 8.05 -4.07
C ALA A 144 10.89 8.60 -2.73
N MET A 145 11.93 8.00 -2.11
CA MET A 145 12.57 8.56 -0.91
C MET A 145 13.16 9.94 -1.18
N ARG A 146 13.87 10.11 -2.32
CA ARG A 146 14.42 11.44 -2.71
C ARG A 146 13.30 12.44 -2.95
N ASP A 147 12.22 12.05 -3.62
CA ASP A 147 11.04 12.89 -3.86
C ASP A 147 10.35 13.29 -2.54
N ALA A 148 10.33 12.40 -1.55
CA ALA A 148 9.82 12.68 -0.19
C ALA A 148 10.76 13.56 0.64
N GLY A 149 12.02 13.72 0.25
CA GLY A 149 13.03 14.37 1.09
C GLY A 149 13.39 13.55 2.34
N ILE A 150 13.34 12.20 2.23
CA ILE A 150 13.73 11.27 3.28
C ILE A 150 15.16 10.83 2.99
N GLY A 151 16.10 11.19 3.88
CA GLY A 151 17.52 10.90 3.73
C GLY A 151 17.99 9.63 4.41
N ASP A 152 17.26 9.14 5.40
CA ASP A 152 17.58 7.93 6.16
C ASP A 152 16.52 6.85 5.89
N ILE A 153 16.96 5.63 5.57
CA ILE A 153 16.08 4.48 5.38
C ILE A 153 15.30 4.13 6.65
N ALA A 154 15.83 4.42 7.83
CA ALA A 154 15.15 4.21 9.12
C ALA A 154 13.91 5.11 9.28
N ASP A 155 13.81 6.19 8.53
CA ASP A 155 12.65 7.08 8.52
C ASP A 155 11.55 6.63 7.56
N VAL A 156 11.77 5.57 6.77
CA VAL A 156 10.74 4.98 5.90
C VAL A 156 9.86 4.06 6.73
N HIS A 157 8.57 4.35 6.77
CA HIS A 157 7.61 3.59 7.55
C HIS A 157 6.63 2.76 6.71
N PHE A 158 6.44 3.11 5.44
CA PHE A 158 5.56 2.36 4.57
C PHE A 158 5.90 2.58 3.09
N VAL A 159 5.97 1.49 2.34
CA VAL A 159 6.18 1.51 0.89
C VAL A 159 5.01 0.83 0.21
N GLN A 160 4.05 1.60 -0.26
CA GLN A 160 2.95 1.06 -1.05
C GLN A 160 3.39 0.90 -2.50
N ILE A 161 3.22 -0.30 -3.04
CA ILE A 161 3.54 -0.61 -4.43
C ILE A 161 2.29 -1.15 -5.12
N LYS A 162 2.00 -0.63 -6.31
CA LYS A 162 1.06 -1.24 -7.23
C LYS A 162 1.86 -1.78 -8.41
N CYS A 163 1.76 -3.08 -8.66
CA CYS A 163 2.56 -3.78 -9.66
C CYS A 163 1.69 -4.46 -10.73
N PRO A 164 2.21 -4.68 -11.95
CA PRO A 164 1.49 -5.37 -13.02
C PRO A 164 1.36 -6.88 -12.76
N LEU A 165 0.62 -7.56 -13.60
CA LEU A 165 0.50 -9.01 -13.66
C LEU A 165 0.59 -9.53 -15.10
N LEU A 166 0.81 -10.84 -15.27
CA LEU A 166 0.84 -11.49 -16.58
C LEU A 166 -0.58 -11.90 -17.00
N THR A 167 -1.05 -11.31 -18.11
CA THR A 167 -2.25 -11.78 -18.80
C THR A 167 -1.88 -12.86 -19.80
N ALA A 168 -2.88 -13.61 -20.29
CA ALA A 168 -2.66 -14.60 -21.36
C ALA A 168 -2.03 -13.95 -22.61
N ALA A 169 -2.42 -12.72 -22.94
CA ALA A 169 -1.85 -11.96 -24.05
C ALA A 169 -0.37 -11.61 -23.83
N LYS A 170 0.01 -11.18 -22.63
CA LYS A 170 1.41 -10.91 -22.26
C LYS A 170 2.27 -12.17 -22.32
N ILE A 171 1.75 -13.29 -21.82
CA ILE A 171 2.41 -14.60 -21.88
C ILE A 171 2.64 -15.02 -23.35
N ALA A 172 1.61 -14.90 -24.19
CA ALA A 172 1.72 -15.21 -25.62
C ALA A 172 2.74 -14.29 -26.31
N ALA A 173 2.77 -13.00 -25.98
CA ALA A 173 3.74 -12.05 -26.52
C ALA A 173 5.19 -12.38 -26.14
N ALA A 174 5.45 -12.81 -24.89
CA ALA A 174 6.76 -13.28 -24.46
C ALA A 174 7.23 -14.50 -25.29
N ARG A 175 6.35 -15.49 -25.40
CA ARG A 175 6.63 -16.70 -26.19
C ARG A 175 6.91 -16.41 -27.66
N ALA A 176 6.15 -15.49 -28.28
CA ALA A 176 6.39 -15.08 -29.65
C ALA A 176 7.76 -14.44 -29.86
N ARG A 177 8.39 -13.89 -28.80
CA ARG A 177 9.76 -13.38 -28.79
C ARG A 177 10.80 -14.44 -28.43
N GLY A 178 10.39 -15.69 -28.15
CA GLY A 178 11.28 -16.77 -27.71
C GLY A 178 11.76 -16.61 -26.26
N THR A 179 11.02 -15.87 -25.42
CA THR A 179 11.32 -15.69 -24.00
C THR A 179 10.29 -16.39 -23.13
N GLU A 180 10.69 -16.72 -21.88
CA GLU A 180 9.84 -17.49 -20.97
C GLU A 180 9.51 -16.66 -19.73
N PRO A 181 8.22 -16.34 -19.46
CA PRO A 181 7.80 -15.61 -18.26
C PRO A 181 7.98 -16.49 -17.00
N ALA A 182 7.91 -15.87 -15.82
CA ALA A 182 8.09 -16.56 -14.54
C ALA A 182 7.03 -17.65 -14.27
N THR A 183 5.81 -17.46 -14.80
CA THR A 183 4.70 -18.43 -14.76
C THR A 183 3.79 -18.23 -15.96
N HIS A 184 3.03 -19.26 -16.32
CA HIS A 184 1.97 -19.19 -17.33
C HIS A 184 0.57 -19.04 -16.73
N ASP A 185 0.47 -19.04 -15.42
CA ASP A 185 -0.79 -18.82 -14.69
C ASP A 185 -0.92 -17.34 -14.32
N THR A 186 -2.00 -16.74 -14.80
CA THR A 186 -2.28 -15.30 -14.55
C THR A 186 -2.46 -15.01 -13.06
N TYR A 187 -3.08 -15.92 -12.31
CA TYR A 187 -3.31 -15.74 -10.88
C TYR A 187 -1.99 -15.88 -10.09
N GLU A 188 -1.17 -16.89 -10.38
CA GLU A 188 0.16 -17.07 -9.77
C GLU A 188 1.07 -15.87 -10.06
N SER A 189 0.96 -15.27 -11.26
CA SER A 189 1.76 -14.10 -11.62
C SER A 189 1.52 -12.90 -10.72
N MET A 190 0.34 -12.79 -10.10
CA MET A 190 0.07 -11.75 -9.10
C MET A 190 1.00 -11.91 -7.88
N GLY A 191 1.16 -13.14 -7.40
CA GLY A 191 2.06 -13.46 -6.28
C GLY A 191 3.51 -13.20 -6.63
N ALA A 192 3.97 -13.69 -7.79
CA ALA A 192 5.33 -13.49 -8.27
C ALA A 192 5.68 -12.00 -8.40
N SER A 193 4.79 -11.21 -9.00
CA SER A 193 4.98 -9.76 -9.17
C SER A 193 4.97 -9.00 -7.83
N ARG A 194 4.04 -9.35 -6.90
CA ARG A 194 4.04 -8.77 -5.55
C ARG A 194 5.31 -9.10 -4.79
N GLY A 195 5.73 -10.38 -4.84
CA GLY A 195 6.94 -10.84 -4.15
C GLY A 195 8.20 -10.14 -4.67
N ALA A 196 8.39 -10.09 -5.99
CA ALA A 196 9.52 -9.37 -6.58
C ALA A 196 9.51 -7.89 -6.21
N SER A 197 8.33 -7.24 -6.22
CA SER A 197 8.20 -5.84 -5.83
C SER A 197 8.50 -5.60 -4.35
N ALA A 198 8.04 -6.49 -3.47
CA ALA A 198 8.33 -6.40 -2.04
C ALA A 198 9.83 -6.60 -1.73
N LEU A 199 10.47 -7.57 -2.40
CA LEU A 199 11.92 -7.78 -2.29
C LEU A 199 12.72 -6.59 -2.84
N GLY A 200 12.19 -5.88 -3.85
CA GLY A 200 12.78 -4.64 -4.33
C GLY A 200 12.76 -3.53 -3.27
N ALA A 201 11.66 -3.38 -2.54
CA ALA A 201 11.59 -2.47 -1.40
C ALA A 201 12.54 -2.91 -0.27
N ALA A 202 12.53 -4.22 0.07
CA ALA A 202 13.44 -4.77 1.07
C ALA A 202 14.93 -4.55 0.74
N LEU A 203 15.28 -4.68 -0.54
CA LEU A 203 16.64 -4.38 -1.03
C LEU A 203 16.99 -2.90 -0.88
N ALA A 204 16.09 -2.00 -1.28
CA ALA A 204 16.30 -0.56 -1.20
C ALA A 204 16.46 -0.06 0.24
N LEU A 205 15.76 -0.70 1.19
CA LEU A 205 15.76 -0.34 2.60
C LEU A 205 16.77 -1.15 3.44
N GLY A 206 17.58 -2.01 2.80
CA GLY A 206 18.58 -2.81 3.49
C GLY A 206 18.01 -3.90 4.42
N GLU A 207 16.73 -4.25 4.27
CA GLU A 207 16.06 -5.29 5.05
C GLU A 207 16.52 -6.69 4.62
N VAL A 208 16.98 -6.84 3.38
CA VAL A 208 17.58 -8.07 2.83
C VAL A 208 18.90 -7.78 2.16
N ALA A 209 19.86 -8.70 2.27
CA ALA A 209 21.16 -8.57 1.61
C ALA A 209 21.01 -8.87 0.10
N ALA A 210 21.65 -8.04 -0.75
CA ALA A 210 21.60 -8.23 -2.21
C ALA A 210 22.08 -9.62 -2.66
N GLY A 211 23.10 -10.20 -1.99
CA GLY A 211 23.64 -11.51 -2.30
C GLY A 211 22.72 -12.70 -1.96
N ALA A 212 21.64 -12.47 -1.20
CA ALA A 212 20.63 -13.48 -0.90
C ALA A 212 19.53 -13.55 -1.98
N LEU A 213 19.43 -12.53 -2.83
CA LEU A 213 18.37 -12.40 -3.83
C LEU A 213 18.75 -13.04 -5.16
N ASN A 214 17.86 -13.84 -5.68
CA ASN A 214 17.91 -14.42 -7.03
C ASN A 214 16.51 -14.84 -7.47
N ASP A 215 16.30 -15.14 -8.74
CA ASP A 215 14.99 -15.55 -9.28
C ASP A 215 14.39 -16.77 -8.56
N ALA A 216 15.24 -17.70 -8.09
CA ALA A 216 14.77 -18.91 -7.41
C ALA A 216 14.30 -18.66 -5.97
N ALA A 217 14.66 -17.53 -5.36
CA ALA A 217 14.22 -17.16 -4.02
C ALA A 217 12.82 -16.53 -4.01
N ILE A 218 12.42 -15.92 -5.13
CA ILE A 218 11.12 -15.21 -5.24
C ILE A 218 9.96 -16.20 -5.07
N CYS A 219 9.07 -15.92 -4.10
CA CYS A 219 7.94 -16.76 -3.68
C CYS A 219 8.34 -18.17 -3.22
N ARG A 220 9.57 -18.35 -2.74
CA ARG A 220 10.09 -19.64 -2.23
C ARG A 220 10.87 -19.50 -0.94
N ASP A 221 11.76 -18.52 -0.82
CA ASP A 221 12.49 -18.27 0.42
C ASP A 221 11.75 -17.21 1.27
N TRP A 222 10.86 -17.69 2.11
CA TRP A 222 10.02 -16.83 2.96
C TRP A 222 10.78 -16.16 4.12
N SER A 223 12.06 -16.49 4.33
CA SER A 223 12.91 -15.77 5.28
C SER A 223 13.28 -14.37 4.77
N LEU A 224 13.23 -14.17 3.45
CA LEU A 224 13.48 -12.89 2.79
C LEU A 224 12.16 -12.12 2.68
N HIS A 225 11.99 -11.07 3.47
CA HIS A 225 10.78 -10.23 3.41
C HIS A 225 11.06 -8.80 3.84
N SER A 226 10.17 -7.90 3.46
CA SER A 226 10.14 -6.52 3.92
C SER A 226 9.19 -6.37 5.11
N GLY A 227 9.59 -5.60 6.11
CA GLY A 227 8.74 -5.17 7.23
C GLY A 227 7.96 -3.89 6.95
N THR A 228 8.15 -3.27 5.78
CA THR A 228 7.55 -1.97 5.43
C THR A 228 6.78 -2.00 4.10
N ALA A 229 7.04 -2.98 3.22
CA ALA A 229 6.42 -3.03 1.91
C ALA A 229 4.97 -3.54 1.92
N SER A 230 4.13 -2.90 1.12
CA SER A 230 2.78 -3.35 0.79
C SER A 230 2.60 -3.36 -0.73
N ALA A 231 2.81 -4.50 -1.37
CA ALA A 231 2.65 -4.66 -2.81
C ALA A 231 1.28 -5.27 -3.14
N SER A 232 0.61 -4.75 -4.14
CA SER A 232 -0.63 -5.30 -4.70
C SER A 232 -0.59 -5.30 -6.23
N ALA A 233 -0.99 -6.42 -6.85
CA ALA A 233 -0.97 -6.55 -8.30
C ALA A 233 -2.30 -6.12 -8.93
N GLY A 234 -2.23 -5.58 -10.15
CA GLY A 234 -3.38 -5.18 -10.94
C GLY A 234 -3.17 -5.40 -12.44
N ILE A 235 -4.25 -5.73 -13.15
CA ILE A 235 -4.24 -5.95 -14.59
C ILE A 235 -4.08 -4.65 -15.37
N GLU A 236 -4.39 -3.54 -14.72
CA GLU A 236 -4.45 -2.19 -15.27
C GLU A 236 -3.07 -1.52 -15.44
N LEU A 237 -1.97 -2.21 -15.12
CA LEU A 237 -0.63 -1.63 -15.08
C LEU A 237 0.37 -2.38 -15.96
N GLU A 238 1.38 -1.63 -16.44
CA GLU A 238 2.56 -2.16 -17.14
C GLU A 238 3.86 -1.96 -16.34
N ASN A 239 3.82 -1.10 -15.32
CA ASN A 239 4.96 -0.74 -14.46
C ASN A 239 4.60 -0.81 -12.98
N ASN A 240 5.57 -0.57 -12.09
CA ASN A 240 5.29 -0.35 -10.68
C ASN A 240 5.08 1.15 -10.40
N VAL A 241 3.99 1.43 -9.67
CA VAL A 241 3.74 2.70 -9.00
C VAL A 241 4.15 2.54 -7.53
N VAL A 242 5.02 3.41 -7.04
CA VAL A 242 5.58 3.36 -5.69
C VAL A 242 5.22 4.63 -4.94
N ILE A 243 4.66 4.48 -3.74
CA ILE A 243 4.38 5.56 -2.80
C ILE A 243 5.18 5.26 -1.53
N VAL A 244 6.12 6.13 -1.18
CA VAL A 244 6.86 6.07 0.08
C VAL A 244 6.23 7.02 1.08
N LEU A 245 5.88 6.50 2.24
CA LEU A 245 5.45 7.27 3.41
C LEU A 245 6.50 7.12 4.51
N GLY A 246 6.95 8.22 5.07
CA GLY A 246 7.95 8.21 6.13
C GLY A 246 8.05 9.55 6.83
N MET A 247 9.05 9.69 7.68
CA MET A 247 9.30 10.90 8.45
C MET A 247 10.45 11.70 7.83
N SER A 248 10.32 13.03 7.79
CA SER A 248 11.35 13.91 7.23
C SER A 248 11.47 15.21 8.01
N ASP A 249 12.70 15.67 8.19
CA ASP A 249 13.01 17.01 8.71
C ASP A 249 12.59 18.13 7.73
N ALA A 250 12.38 17.79 6.47
CA ALA A 250 11.93 18.71 5.42
C ALA A 250 10.39 18.82 5.37
N ALA A 251 9.64 18.07 6.18
CA ALA A 251 8.19 18.10 6.19
C ALA A 251 7.65 19.02 7.29
N ALA A 252 6.63 19.83 6.91
CA ALA A 252 5.87 20.70 7.83
C ALA A 252 4.43 20.20 8.04
N SER A 253 4.20 18.91 7.86
CA SER A 253 2.89 18.26 7.93
C SER A 253 2.39 18.13 9.37
N PRO A 254 1.06 18.13 9.62
CA PRO A 254 0.52 17.94 10.96
C PRO A 254 0.42 16.45 11.35
N TYR A 255 1.10 15.56 10.63
CA TYR A 255 0.97 14.10 10.81
C TYR A 255 2.27 13.45 11.24
N LEU A 256 2.12 12.33 11.95
CA LEU A 256 3.15 11.33 12.24
C LEU A 256 2.79 10.02 11.56
N ILE A 257 3.80 9.21 11.29
CA ILE A 257 3.65 7.82 10.88
C ILE A 257 4.62 6.94 11.67
N ASP A 258 4.16 5.76 12.05
CA ASP A 258 5.00 4.69 12.57
C ASP A 258 4.48 3.35 12.05
N HIS A 259 5.31 2.31 12.11
CA HIS A 259 4.98 1.00 11.55
C HIS A 259 5.32 -0.15 12.50
N GLY A 260 4.82 -1.31 12.17
CA GLY A 260 5.15 -2.57 12.81
C GLY A 260 4.85 -3.75 11.90
N VAL A 261 5.19 -4.93 12.37
CA VAL A 261 4.91 -6.18 11.67
C VAL A 261 4.07 -7.07 12.58
N MET A 262 2.88 -7.45 12.13
CA MET A 262 2.08 -8.48 12.79
C MET A 262 2.75 -9.84 12.55
N LYS A 263 2.91 -10.64 13.59
CA LYS A 263 3.49 -11.99 13.53
C LYS A 263 2.48 -13.02 13.02
N ASP A 264 1.20 -12.75 13.25
CA ASP A 264 0.08 -13.59 12.85
C ASP A 264 -1.20 -12.73 12.66
N ALA A 265 -2.26 -13.32 12.15
CA ALA A 265 -3.50 -12.64 11.82
C ALA A 265 -4.23 -11.99 13.03
N ILE A 266 -3.88 -12.36 14.27
CA ILE A 266 -4.51 -11.83 15.48
C ILE A 266 -3.53 -11.05 16.38
N ASP A 267 -2.39 -10.59 15.85
CA ASP A 267 -1.38 -9.85 16.59
C ASP A 267 -1.77 -8.38 16.81
N ALA A 268 -2.81 -8.15 17.61
CA ALA A 268 -3.23 -6.82 18.02
C ALA A 268 -2.17 -6.11 18.88
N ALA A 269 -1.26 -6.86 19.51
CA ALA A 269 -0.20 -6.31 20.37
C ALA A 269 0.76 -5.45 19.54
N ALA A 270 1.15 -5.88 18.34
CA ALA A 270 2.01 -5.11 17.46
C ALA A 270 1.42 -3.71 17.15
N ALA A 271 0.11 -3.63 16.86
CA ALA A 271 -0.56 -2.34 16.59
C ALA A 271 -0.65 -1.46 17.85
N ARG A 272 -0.93 -2.05 19.01
CA ARG A 272 -0.93 -1.34 20.30
C ARG A 272 0.45 -0.77 20.65
N ASP A 273 1.52 -1.54 20.41
CA ASP A 273 2.89 -1.11 20.66
C ASP A 273 3.31 0.03 19.71
N CYS A 274 2.88 -0.02 18.44
CA CYS A 274 3.05 1.08 17.50
C CYS A 274 2.36 2.37 18.01
N LEU A 275 1.10 2.28 18.46
CA LEU A 275 0.39 3.42 19.05
C LEU A 275 1.10 3.98 20.29
N ARG A 276 1.68 3.12 21.15
CA ARG A 276 2.45 3.58 22.31
C ARG A 276 3.70 4.37 21.90
N ARG A 277 4.42 3.93 20.87
CA ARG A 277 5.57 4.69 20.32
C ARG A 277 5.14 6.04 19.76
N MET A 278 3.92 6.12 19.20
CA MET A 278 3.33 7.37 18.71
C MET A 278 2.76 8.27 19.83
N GLY A 279 2.89 7.87 21.11
CA GLY A 279 2.45 8.65 22.26
C GLY A 279 0.98 8.44 22.67
N PHE A 280 0.32 7.38 22.20
CA PHE A 280 -1.04 7.00 22.63
C PHE A 280 -0.96 5.89 23.70
N ASP A 281 -1.91 5.90 24.63
CA ASP A 281 -2.16 4.78 25.52
C ASP A 281 -3.38 3.97 25.02
N PRO A 282 -3.17 2.81 24.37
CA PRO A 282 -4.29 2.04 23.82
C PRO A 282 -5.29 1.51 24.84
N ASP A 283 -4.97 1.54 26.12
CA ASP A 283 -5.83 1.08 27.19
C ASP A 283 -6.67 2.20 27.80
N ARG A 284 -6.30 3.47 27.56
CA ARG A 284 -6.97 4.66 28.09
C ARG A 284 -7.49 5.63 27.03
N ASP A 285 -6.78 5.76 25.92
CA ASP A 285 -6.99 6.81 24.91
C ASP A 285 -7.95 6.39 23.77
N GLY A 286 -8.79 5.37 23.94
CA GLY A 286 -9.59 4.80 22.85
C GLY A 286 -10.35 5.85 22.00
N ALA A 287 -10.99 6.82 22.64
CA ALA A 287 -11.69 7.89 21.92
C ALA A 287 -10.72 8.83 21.18
N ALA A 288 -9.57 9.17 21.81
CA ALA A 288 -8.55 10.02 21.18
C ALA A 288 -7.87 9.28 20.02
N ILE A 289 -7.58 8.00 20.14
CA ILE A 289 -7.05 7.15 19.07
C ILE A 289 -8.01 7.17 17.88
N SER A 290 -9.30 6.90 18.11
CA SER A 290 -10.30 6.91 17.05
C SER A 290 -10.47 8.28 16.37
N ALA A 291 -10.25 9.38 17.08
CA ALA A 291 -10.34 10.73 16.53
C ALA A 291 -9.06 11.18 15.80
N GLN A 292 -7.88 10.75 16.25
CA GLN A 292 -6.60 11.26 15.76
C GLN A 292 -5.91 10.33 14.76
N VAL A 293 -6.19 9.02 14.79
CA VAL A 293 -5.67 8.10 13.75
C VAL A 293 -6.38 8.40 12.43
N VAL A 294 -5.61 8.80 11.44
CA VAL A 294 -6.12 9.07 10.09
C VAL A 294 -6.41 7.76 9.36
N ASN A 295 -5.43 6.84 9.31
CA ASN A 295 -5.63 5.52 8.71
C ASN A 295 -4.60 4.52 9.24
N ILE A 296 -4.93 3.23 9.07
CA ILE A 296 -3.98 2.11 9.09
C ILE A 296 -3.86 1.56 7.67
N PHE A 297 -2.62 1.34 7.24
CA PHE A 297 -2.27 0.65 6.00
C PHE A 297 -1.64 -0.68 6.38
N ALA A 298 -2.21 -1.81 5.95
CA ALA A 298 -1.75 -3.12 6.39
C ALA A 298 -1.80 -4.17 5.29
N LYS A 299 -0.99 -5.21 5.46
CA LYS A 299 -1.03 -6.46 4.69
C LYS A 299 -1.65 -7.57 5.52
N ALA A 300 -2.35 -8.46 4.84
CA ALA A 300 -2.98 -9.62 5.45
C ALA A 300 -2.76 -10.86 4.59
N GLU A 301 -2.37 -11.96 5.21
CA GLU A 301 -2.23 -13.26 4.55
C GLU A 301 -2.67 -14.38 5.49
N ALA A 302 -3.22 -15.44 4.92
CA ALA A 302 -3.48 -16.67 5.66
C ALA A 302 -2.15 -17.42 5.88
N ALA A 303 -1.90 -17.85 7.11
CA ALA A 303 -0.70 -18.61 7.42
C ALA A 303 -0.62 -19.88 6.54
N PRO A 304 0.47 -20.08 5.76
CA PRO A 304 0.56 -21.15 4.78
C PRO A 304 0.66 -22.55 5.39
N ASP A 305 1.00 -22.64 6.68
CA ASP A 305 1.01 -23.88 7.47
C ASP A 305 -0.40 -24.27 7.95
N GLY A 306 -1.41 -23.44 7.70
CA GLY A 306 -2.79 -23.68 8.10
C GLY A 306 -3.07 -23.47 9.59
N ALA A 307 -2.19 -22.77 10.32
CA ALA A 307 -2.33 -22.57 11.76
C ALA A 307 -2.12 -21.11 12.19
N VAL A 308 -2.77 -20.69 13.27
CA VAL A 308 -2.50 -19.46 14.01
C VAL A 308 -2.21 -19.84 15.44
N ARG A 309 -0.99 -19.54 15.92
CA ARG A 309 -0.53 -19.87 17.29
C ARG A 309 -0.71 -21.35 17.65
N GLY A 310 -0.44 -22.23 16.68
CA GLY A 310 -0.55 -23.68 16.86
C GLY A 310 -1.98 -24.25 16.75
N ALA A 311 -2.99 -23.42 16.57
CA ALA A 311 -4.37 -23.87 16.32
C ALA A 311 -4.68 -23.83 14.82
N ARG A 312 -5.23 -24.93 14.30
CA ARG A 312 -5.61 -25.05 12.89
C ARG A 312 -6.66 -24.02 12.52
N HIS A 313 -6.49 -23.35 11.39
CA HIS A 313 -7.52 -22.54 10.73
C HIS A 313 -7.99 -23.20 9.41
N THR A 314 -9.14 -22.74 8.90
CA THR A 314 -9.74 -23.29 7.68
C THR A 314 -9.70 -22.34 6.48
N MET A 315 -8.98 -21.21 6.57
CA MET A 315 -8.92 -20.20 5.49
C MET A 315 -8.39 -20.77 4.18
N LEU A 316 -7.46 -21.76 4.23
CA LEU A 316 -6.88 -22.39 3.04
C LEU A 316 -7.78 -23.47 2.43
N ASN A 317 -8.84 -23.90 3.14
CA ASN A 317 -9.66 -25.06 2.76
C ASN A 317 -11.06 -24.67 2.27
N ASP A 318 -11.34 -23.36 2.22
CA ASP A 318 -12.63 -22.86 1.73
C ASP A 318 -12.63 -22.84 0.20
N SER A 319 -13.62 -23.46 -0.43
CA SER A 319 -13.77 -23.48 -1.87
C SER A 319 -14.48 -22.25 -2.44
N ASP A 320 -15.24 -21.53 -1.62
CA ASP A 320 -16.07 -20.41 -2.05
C ASP A 320 -15.38 -19.07 -1.84
N ILE A 321 -14.63 -18.94 -0.74
CA ILE A 321 -13.92 -17.71 -0.38
C ILE A 321 -12.43 -17.95 -0.37
N ASN A 322 -11.71 -17.24 -1.24
CA ASN A 322 -10.25 -17.31 -1.30
C ASN A 322 -9.61 -16.93 0.04
N SER A 323 -8.54 -17.63 0.44
CA SER A 323 -7.82 -17.44 1.71
C SER A 323 -7.41 -15.99 1.97
N THR A 324 -6.99 -15.26 0.94
CA THR A 324 -6.63 -13.84 1.02
C THR A 324 -7.82 -12.97 1.46
N ARG A 325 -9.06 -13.33 1.09
CA ARG A 325 -10.26 -12.60 1.52
C ARG A 325 -10.58 -12.88 2.98
N HIS A 326 -10.46 -14.13 3.41
CA HIS A 326 -10.56 -14.51 4.83
C HIS A 326 -9.55 -13.75 5.68
N ALA A 327 -8.27 -13.72 5.25
CA ALA A 327 -7.22 -13.02 5.97
C ALA A 327 -7.49 -11.52 6.09
N ARG A 328 -7.99 -10.86 5.02
CA ARG A 328 -8.37 -9.44 5.09
C ARG A 328 -9.49 -9.19 6.09
N ALA A 329 -10.51 -10.07 6.14
CA ALA A 329 -11.59 -9.94 7.11
C ALA A 329 -11.08 -10.10 8.55
N ALA A 330 -10.24 -11.11 8.81
CA ALA A 330 -9.69 -11.39 10.14
C ALA A 330 -8.76 -10.26 10.62
N VAL A 331 -7.71 -9.95 9.87
CA VAL A 331 -6.74 -8.89 10.19
C VAL A 331 -7.44 -7.52 10.25
N GLY A 332 -8.37 -7.26 9.32
CA GLY A 332 -9.16 -6.04 9.30
C GLY A 332 -9.95 -5.84 10.58
N ALA A 333 -10.63 -6.87 11.08
CA ALA A 333 -11.38 -6.81 12.34
C ALA A 333 -10.47 -6.57 13.55
N VAL A 334 -9.31 -7.22 13.60
CA VAL A 334 -8.31 -7.04 14.65
C VAL A 334 -7.81 -5.59 14.70
N LEU A 335 -7.36 -5.07 13.57
CA LEU A 335 -6.84 -3.69 13.50
C LEU A 335 -7.96 -2.65 13.71
N ALA A 336 -9.14 -2.85 13.15
CA ALA A 336 -10.30 -1.98 13.36
C ALA A 336 -10.68 -1.90 14.84
N SER A 337 -10.62 -3.01 15.58
CA SER A 337 -10.92 -3.03 17.01
C SER A 337 -9.91 -2.25 17.86
N VAL A 338 -8.64 -2.19 17.41
CA VAL A 338 -7.58 -1.44 18.13
C VAL A 338 -7.78 0.07 18.00
N ILE A 339 -8.21 0.55 16.83
CA ILE A 339 -8.34 2.00 16.58
C ILE A 339 -9.78 2.52 16.60
N GLY A 340 -10.79 1.64 16.71
CA GLY A 340 -12.19 2.04 16.73
C GLY A 340 -12.73 2.57 15.39
N GLN A 341 -12.14 2.15 14.25
CA GLN A 341 -12.55 2.57 12.91
C GLN A 341 -12.57 1.38 11.94
N THR A 342 -13.51 1.35 11.00
CA THR A 342 -13.65 0.31 9.97
C THR A 342 -13.13 0.72 8.60
N ALA A 343 -13.04 2.03 8.34
CA ALA A 343 -12.44 2.58 7.12
C ALA A 343 -10.90 2.58 7.25
N ILE A 344 -10.30 1.39 7.12
CA ILE A 344 -8.86 1.14 7.15
C ILE A 344 -8.42 0.41 5.90
N TYR A 345 -7.17 0.65 5.48
CA TYR A 345 -6.64 0.07 4.25
C TYR A 345 -5.95 -1.26 4.54
N VAL A 346 -6.65 -2.38 4.37
CA VAL A 346 -6.09 -3.73 4.51
C VAL A 346 -6.04 -4.40 3.15
N SER A 347 -4.85 -4.73 2.66
CA SER A 347 -4.60 -5.38 1.38
C SER A 347 -4.15 -6.83 1.59
N GLY A 348 -4.61 -7.74 0.75
CA GLY A 348 -4.25 -9.16 0.83
C GLY A 348 -3.15 -9.57 -0.16
N GLY A 349 -2.60 -10.77 0.03
CA GLY A 349 -1.45 -11.28 -0.70
C GLY A 349 -0.15 -10.67 -0.19
N ALA A 350 0.56 -11.38 0.68
CA ALA A 350 1.71 -10.83 1.41
C ALA A 350 3.02 -11.56 1.07
N GLU A 351 3.20 -11.97 -0.18
CA GLU A 351 4.43 -12.61 -0.62
C GLU A 351 5.62 -11.69 -0.37
N HIS A 352 6.56 -12.13 0.47
CA HIS A 352 7.72 -11.38 0.95
C HIS A 352 7.38 -10.05 1.67
N GLN A 353 6.20 -9.95 2.28
CA GLN A 353 5.71 -8.78 2.99
C GLN A 353 5.38 -9.15 4.44
N GLY A 354 6.40 -9.18 5.30
CA GLY A 354 6.35 -9.71 6.66
C GLY A 354 6.50 -11.23 6.70
N PRO A 355 6.47 -11.82 7.90
CA PRO A 355 6.55 -13.27 8.10
C PRO A 355 5.30 -13.96 7.55
N PRO A 356 5.40 -15.26 7.15
CA PRO A 356 4.26 -16.03 6.70
C PRO A 356 3.09 -16.01 7.69
N GLY A 357 1.90 -15.65 7.22
CA GLY A 357 0.68 -15.51 8.05
C GLY A 357 0.57 -14.22 8.85
N GLY A 358 1.60 -13.36 8.80
CA GLY A 358 1.60 -12.01 9.35
C GLY A 358 1.53 -10.94 8.27
N GLY A 359 2.14 -9.79 8.53
CA GLY A 359 2.26 -8.71 7.56
C GLY A 359 2.63 -7.37 8.17
N PRO A 360 3.27 -6.49 7.41
CA PRO A 360 3.55 -5.13 7.83
C PRO A 360 2.27 -4.30 7.92
N PHE A 361 2.32 -3.31 8.79
CA PHE A 361 1.33 -2.25 8.86
C PHE A 361 2.00 -0.92 9.21
N ALA A 362 1.35 0.18 8.86
CA ALA A 362 1.71 1.52 9.31
C ALA A 362 0.48 2.28 9.78
N ILE A 363 0.65 3.10 10.82
CA ILE A 363 -0.38 3.95 11.38
C ILE A 363 -0.01 5.40 11.09
N VAL A 364 -0.94 6.14 10.49
CA VAL A 364 -0.83 7.59 10.33
C VAL A 364 -1.80 8.27 11.28
N ALA A 365 -1.30 9.21 12.05
CA ALA A 365 -2.11 9.97 13.01
C ALA A 365 -1.72 11.47 13.00
N HIS A 366 -2.62 12.32 13.49
CA HIS A 366 -2.28 13.70 13.79
C HIS A 366 -1.20 13.76 14.87
N ALA A 367 -0.22 14.63 14.68
CA ALA A 367 0.77 14.91 15.70
C ALA A 367 0.09 15.52 16.92
N ARG A 368 0.39 14.98 18.11
CA ARG A 368 -0.07 15.62 19.36
C ARG A 368 0.73 16.90 19.57
N GLU A 369 0.04 17.99 19.90
CA GLU A 369 0.74 19.16 20.39
C GLU A 369 1.39 18.80 21.73
N PRO A 370 2.65 19.24 21.96
CA PRO A 370 3.24 19.08 23.29
C PRO A 370 2.37 19.87 24.27
N GLY A 371 1.80 19.16 25.26
CA GLY A 371 0.99 19.74 26.33
C GLY A 371 1.83 20.60 27.28
#